data_c02e3bf9b703c99785ddd5a9192af604
#
_entry.id   c02e3bf9b703c99785ddd5a9192af604
#
_cell.length_a   1.000
_cell.length_b   1.000
_cell.length_c   1.000
_cell.angle_alpha   90.00
_cell.angle_beta   90.00
_cell.angle_gamma   90.00
#
_symmetry.space_group_name_H-M   'P 1'
#
loop_
_entity.id
_entity.type
_entity.pdbx_description
1 polymer ?
#
loop_
_entity_poly.entity_id
_entity_poly.type
_entity_poly.pdbx_seq_one_letter_code
_entity_poly.pdbx_strand_id
1 'polypeptide(L)'
;MAFYFSKSREGWKVTDDDWNIIEDDYKSKREAEDEMVALSAGQGIAVGGEKGLPENYRPALAEDVPAGGACGTCKFFDETKVSQDGTQAWCTRWKDWADGGFYCDAWEAKERN
;
A
#
# COMPACT_ATOMS: atom_id res chain seq x y z
N MET A 1 9.87 -5.30 17.17
CA MET A 1 8.77 -4.48 16.69
C MET A 1 9.29 -3.20 16.06
N ALA A 2 8.75 -2.79 14.94
CA ALA A 2 9.16 -1.58 14.24
C ALA A 2 7.95 -0.86 13.67
N PHE A 3 8.09 0.45 13.41
CA PHE A 3 7.11 1.22 12.68
C PHE A 3 7.61 1.42 11.25
N TYR A 4 6.65 1.47 10.32
CA TYR A 4 6.91 1.61 8.90
C TYR A 4 5.98 2.67 8.32
N PHE A 5 6.35 3.26 7.18
CA PHE A 5 5.43 4.08 6.42
C PHE A 5 5.20 3.42 5.06
N SER A 6 3.99 3.56 4.54
CA SER A 6 3.63 2.96 3.26
C SER A 6 2.58 3.77 2.53
N LYS A 7 2.52 3.58 1.20
CA LYS A 7 1.54 4.26 0.36
C LYS A 7 0.13 3.74 0.67
N SER A 8 -0.81 4.65 0.80
CA SER A 8 -2.22 4.32 0.93
C SER A 8 -2.99 4.81 -0.30
N ARG A 9 -4.31 4.58 -0.31
CA ARG A 9 -5.17 4.93 -1.45
C ARG A 9 -5.02 6.39 -1.88
N GLU A 10 -5.06 7.32 -0.95
CA GLU A 10 -5.06 8.75 -1.22
C GLU A 10 -3.89 9.49 -0.61
N GLY A 11 -2.93 8.79 -0.04
CA GLY A 11 -1.80 9.41 0.62
C GLY A 11 -0.85 8.38 1.19
N TRP A 12 -0.47 8.56 2.45
CA TRP A 12 0.50 7.71 3.13
C TRP A 12 0.01 7.37 4.52
N LYS A 13 0.51 6.27 5.06
CA LYS A 13 0.14 5.79 6.40
C LYS A 13 1.38 5.31 7.15
N VAL A 14 1.27 5.23 8.48
CA VAL A 14 2.28 4.62 9.35
C VAL A 14 1.66 3.36 9.94
N THR A 15 2.38 2.24 9.86
CA THR A 15 1.90 0.93 10.34
C THR A 15 2.95 0.24 11.20
N ASP A 16 2.54 -0.81 11.90
CA ASP A 16 3.46 -1.69 12.64
C ASP A 16 3.79 -2.95 11.82
N ASP A 17 4.46 -3.93 12.43
CA ASP A 17 4.85 -5.18 11.78
C ASP A 17 3.64 -6.03 11.34
N ASP A 18 2.51 -5.88 12.01
CA ASP A 18 1.30 -6.66 11.75
C ASP A 18 0.30 -5.91 10.86
N TRP A 19 0.74 -4.83 10.22
CA TRP A 19 -0.09 -4.00 9.33
C TRP A 19 -1.23 -3.26 10.06
N ASN A 20 -1.16 -3.12 11.37
CA ASN A 20 -2.08 -2.26 12.09
C ASN A 20 -1.75 -0.81 11.77
N ILE A 21 -2.75 -0.04 11.39
CA ILE A 21 -2.57 1.38 11.06
C ILE A 21 -2.42 2.16 12.36
N ILE A 22 -1.27 2.81 12.54
CA ILE A 22 -1.00 3.67 13.70
C ILE A 22 -1.54 5.06 13.43
N GLU A 23 -1.25 5.60 12.24
CA GLU A 23 -1.77 6.87 11.74
C GLU A 23 -1.87 6.80 10.23
N ASP A 24 -2.84 7.53 9.63
CA ASP A 24 -2.98 7.62 8.19
C ASP A 24 -3.31 9.06 7.75
N ASP A 25 -3.70 9.25 6.51
CA ASP A 25 -4.05 10.54 5.92
C ASP A 25 -2.89 11.53 5.77
N TYR A 26 -1.65 11.05 5.75
CA TYR A 26 -0.51 11.90 5.41
C TYR A 26 -0.53 12.18 3.91
N LYS A 27 -0.28 13.42 3.53
CA LYS A 27 -0.38 13.87 2.14
C LYS A 27 0.87 13.56 1.32
N SER A 28 2.01 13.38 1.97
CA SER A 28 3.28 13.12 1.29
C SER A 28 4.08 12.04 1.98
N LYS A 29 4.97 11.42 1.22
CA LYS A 29 5.91 10.42 1.73
C LYS A 29 6.74 10.98 2.88
N ARG A 30 7.26 12.20 2.71
CA ARG A 30 8.11 12.85 3.71
C ARG A 30 7.36 13.06 5.03
N GLU A 31 6.12 13.49 4.95
CA GLU A 31 5.28 13.71 6.13
C GLU A 31 5.08 12.40 6.89
N ALA A 32 4.76 11.31 6.21
CA ALA A 32 4.61 10.00 6.83
C ALA A 32 5.93 9.50 7.42
N GLU A 33 7.04 9.69 6.71
CA GLU A 33 8.36 9.30 7.20
C GLU A 33 8.73 10.04 8.48
N ASP A 34 8.53 11.36 8.51
CA ASP A 34 8.83 12.19 9.69
C ASP A 34 7.97 11.78 10.89
N GLU A 35 6.71 11.48 10.67
CA GLU A 35 5.82 11.02 11.73
C GLU A 35 6.19 9.61 12.21
N MET A 36 6.58 8.73 11.31
CA MET A 36 7.06 7.40 11.68
C MET A 36 8.27 7.50 12.61
N VAL A 37 9.22 8.37 12.28
CA VAL A 37 10.41 8.57 13.10
C VAL A 37 10.01 9.15 14.47
N ALA A 38 9.13 10.14 14.51
CA ALA A 38 8.67 10.76 15.75
C ALA A 38 7.93 9.75 16.63
N LEU A 39 7.04 8.95 16.07
CA LEU A 39 6.30 7.92 16.79
C LEU A 39 7.22 6.82 17.31
N SER A 40 8.18 6.41 16.51
CA SER A 40 9.17 5.41 16.90
C SER A 40 10.00 5.90 18.09
N ALA A 41 10.49 7.13 18.03
CA ALA A 41 11.28 7.73 19.11
C ALA A 41 10.46 7.88 20.40
N GLY A 42 9.20 8.33 20.27
CA GLY A 42 8.33 8.56 21.44
C GLY A 42 7.95 7.28 22.18
N GLN A 43 7.94 6.14 21.49
CA GLN A 43 7.54 4.85 22.06
C GLN A 43 8.69 3.88 22.24
N GLY A 44 9.91 4.28 21.92
CA GLY A 44 11.07 3.39 22.01
C GLY A 44 11.02 2.21 21.03
N ILE A 45 10.36 2.40 19.89
CA ILE A 45 10.19 1.38 18.85
C ILE A 45 11.16 1.65 17.71
N ALA A 46 11.67 0.60 17.08
CA ALA A 46 12.63 0.73 15.98
C ALA A 46 11.99 1.38 14.75
N VAL A 47 12.78 2.14 13.99
CA VAL A 47 12.39 2.69 12.70
C VAL A 47 12.59 1.61 11.65
N GLY A 48 11.48 1.16 11.01
CA GLY A 48 11.52 0.12 10.00
C GLY A 48 11.71 0.63 8.58
N GLY A 49 11.29 1.86 8.30
CA GLY A 49 11.42 2.46 6.99
C GLY A 49 10.17 2.29 6.11
N GLU A 50 10.36 2.32 4.80
CA GLU A 50 9.29 2.18 3.82
C GLU A 50 8.97 0.70 3.57
N LYS A 51 7.69 0.37 3.48
CA LYS A 51 7.25 -0.95 3.01
C LYS A 51 5.90 -0.83 2.30
N GLY A 52 5.51 -1.89 1.57
CA GLY A 52 4.20 -1.96 0.95
C GLY A 52 4.14 -1.29 -0.41
N LEU A 53 3.02 -0.68 -0.73
CA LEU A 53 2.72 -0.13 -2.05
C LEU A 53 3.74 0.92 -2.48
N PRO A 54 4.06 0.99 -3.79
CA PRO A 54 5.04 1.97 -4.30
C PRO A 54 4.44 3.37 -4.43
N GLU A 55 5.33 4.38 -4.59
CA GLU A 55 4.90 5.77 -4.80
C GLU A 55 4.03 5.96 -6.05
N ASN A 56 4.22 5.12 -7.06
CA ASN A 56 3.45 5.18 -8.30
C ASN A 56 2.06 4.54 -8.23
N TYR A 57 1.66 4.07 -7.05
CA TYR A 57 0.32 3.54 -6.81
C TYR A 57 -0.71 4.66 -6.94
N ARG A 58 -1.66 4.49 -7.87
CA ARG A 58 -2.61 5.53 -8.24
C ARG A 58 -3.91 4.93 -8.80
N PRO A 59 -5.00 5.73 -8.89
CA PRO A 59 -6.24 5.22 -9.48
C PRO A 59 -6.06 4.71 -10.90
N ALA A 60 -6.67 3.59 -11.22
CA ALA A 60 -6.57 2.96 -12.54
C ALA A 60 -7.23 3.78 -13.66
N LEU A 61 -7.97 4.82 -13.32
CA LEU A 61 -8.58 5.73 -14.30
C LEU A 61 -7.65 6.86 -14.73
N ALA A 62 -6.43 6.92 -14.19
CA ALA A 62 -5.43 7.90 -14.62
C ALA A 62 -5.05 7.69 -16.09
N GLU A 63 -4.76 8.78 -16.81
CA GLU A 63 -4.51 8.73 -18.25
C GLU A 63 -3.31 7.87 -18.63
N ASP A 64 -2.31 7.79 -17.76
CA ASP A 64 -1.08 7.03 -18.00
C ASP A 64 -1.21 5.54 -17.69
N VAL A 65 -2.38 5.09 -17.27
CA VAL A 65 -2.62 3.67 -16.96
C VAL A 65 -3.09 2.94 -18.21
N PRO A 66 -2.49 1.78 -18.53
CA PRO A 66 -2.94 0.98 -19.68
C PRO A 66 -4.40 0.58 -19.57
N ALA A 67 -5.10 0.49 -20.69
CA ALA A 67 -6.49 0.05 -20.73
C ALA A 67 -6.61 -1.34 -20.08
N GLY A 68 -7.52 -1.48 -19.12
CA GLY A 68 -7.70 -2.72 -18.36
C GLY A 68 -6.67 -2.95 -17.27
N GLY A 69 -5.69 -2.06 -17.12
CA GLY A 69 -4.69 -2.14 -16.05
C GLY A 69 -5.31 -1.71 -14.71
N ALA A 70 -5.32 -2.62 -13.74
CA ALA A 70 -5.78 -2.33 -12.39
C ALA A 70 -5.32 -3.46 -11.47
N CYS A 71 -5.19 -3.18 -10.17
CA CYS A 71 -4.80 -4.22 -9.21
C CYS A 71 -5.74 -5.43 -9.27
N GLY A 72 -7.04 -5.21 -9.48
CA GLY A 72 -8.01 -6.30 -9.61
C GLY A 72 -7.76 -7.25 -10.78
N THR A 73 -6.99 -6.81 -11.79
CA THR A 73 -6.60 -7.66 -12.92
C THR A 73 -5.12 -8.04 -12.89
N CYS A 74 -4.41 -7.65 -11.84
CA CYS A 74 -2.98 -7.93 -11.67
C CYS A 74 -2.78 -9.35 -11.14
N LYS A 75 -1.79 -10.07 -11.67
CA LYS A 75 -1.49 -11.43 -11.22
C LYS A 75 -1.05 -11.51 -9.75
N PHE A 76 -0.61 -10.42 -9.17
CA PHE A 76 -0.19 -10.37 -7.77
C PHE A 76 -1.35 -10.09 -6.81
N PHE A 77 -2.53 -9.82 -7.32
CA PHE A 77 -3.71 -9.50 -6.52
C PHE A 77 -4.39 -10.78 -6.06
N ASP A 78 -4.32 -11.06 -4.76
CA ASP A 78 -4.88 -12.28 -4.18
C ASP A 78 -6.31 -12.03 -3.73
N GLU A 79 -7.27 -12.39 -4.55
CA GLU A 79 -8.70 -12.22 -4.29
C GLU A 79 -9.20 -13.10 -3.14
N THR A 80 -8.42 -14.08 -2.71
CA THR A 80 -8.82 -14.96 -1.60
C THR A 80 -8.49 -14.35 -0.25
N LYS A 81 -7.66 -13.31 -0.21
CA LYS A 81 -7.25 -12.63 1.01
C LYS A 81 -7.75 -11.19 0.98
N VAL A 82 -8.90 -10.96 1.56
CA VAL A 82 -9.64 -9.69 1.50
C VAL A 82 -9.60 -9.01 2.87
N SER A 83 -9.56 -7.67 2.87
CA SER A 83 -9.60 -6.88 4.10
C SER A 83 -10.94 -7.02 4.82
N GLN A 84 -11.00 -6.61 6.10
CA GLN A 84 -12.20 -6.73 6.92
C GLN A 84 -13.41 -6.02 6.33
N ASP A 85 -13.19 -4.89 5.69
CA ASP A 85 -14.28 -4.11 5.07
C ASP A 85 -14.60 -4.58 3.64
N GLY A 86 -13.84 -5.52 3.09
CA GLY A 86 -14.07 -6.08 1.77
C GLY A 86 -13.67 -5.19 0.60
N THR A 87 -13.04 -4.04 0.86
CA THR A 87 -12.68 -3.09 -0.19
C THR A 87 -11.31 -3.32 -0.81
N GLN A 88 -10.45 -4.09 -0.14
CA GLN A 88 -9.07 -4.32 -0.56
C GLN A 88 -8.74 -5.80 -0.53
N ALA A 89 -7.77 -6.21 -1.34
CA ALA A 89 -7.21 -7.55 -1.30
C ALA A 89 -5.68 -7.47 -1.24
N TRP A 90 -5.06 -8.58 -0.88
CA TRP A 90 -3.62 -8.61 -0.67
C TRP A 90 -2.84 -8.62 -1.98
N CYS A 91 -1.91 -7.71 -2.12
CA CYS A 91 -0.97 -7.69 -3.24
C CYS A 91 0.28 -8.47 -2.83
N THR A 92 0.56 -9.60 -3.45
CA THR A 92 1.70 -10.45 -3.12
C THR A 92 3.03 -9.83 -3.54
N ARG A 93 3.02 -8.93 -4.52
CA ARG A 93 4.22 -8.24 -5.00
C ARG A 93 4.73 -7.23 -3.97
N TRP A 94 3.82 -6.44 -3.41
CA TRP A 94 4.17 -5.37 -2.47
C TRP A 94 3.94 -5.76 -1.01
N LYS A 95 3.27 -6.90 -0.79
CA LYS A 95 2.92 -7.38 0.56
C LYS A 95 2.14 -6.33 1.34
N ASP A 96 1.12 -5.79 0.70
CA ASP A 96 0.25 -4.78 1.28
C ASP A 96 -1.17 -4.92 0.71
N TRP A 97 -2.12 -4.25 1.35
CA TRP A 97 -3.50 -4.21 0.89
C TRP A 97 -3.64 -3.27 -0.30
N ALA A 98 -4.25 -3.75 -1.37
CA ALA A 98 -4.44 -2.98 -2.60
C ALA A 98 -5.90 -2.91 -2.98
N ASP A 99 -6.31 -1.77 -3.53
CA ASP A 99 -7.64 -1.58 -4.10
C ASP A 99 -7.71 -2.14 -5.52
N GLY A 100 -8.78 -2.85 -5.83
CA GLY A 100 -8.96 -3.41 -7.18
C GLY A 100 -9.08 -2.37 -8.29
N GLY A 101 -9.43 -1.13 -7.95
CA GLY A 101 -9.54 -0.02 -8.90
C GLY A 101 -8.29 0.83 -9.04
N PHE A 102 -7.18 0.42 -8.44
CA PHE A 102 -5.91 1.17 -8.49
C PHE A 102 -4.88 0.43 -9.35
N TYR A 103 -3.77 1.07 -9.62
CA TYR A 103 -2.72 0.58 -10.50
C TYR A 103 -1.34 0.98 -9.97
N CYS A 104 -0.34 0.13 -10.21
CA CYS A 104 1.06 0.47 -9.99
C CYS A 104 1.89 0.02 -11.21
N ASP A 105 3.10 0.56 -11.35
CA ASP A 105 3.94 0.28 -12.51
C ASP A 105 4.45 -1.17 -12.56
N ALA A 106 4.29 -1.93 -11.47
CA ALA A 106 4.62 -3.35 -11.43
C ALA A 106 3.48 -4.25 -11.90
N TRP A 107 2.37 -3.68 -12.38
CA TRP A 107 1.21 -4.44 -12.83
C TRP A 107 1.56 -5.43 -13.94
N GLU A 108 1.07 -6.65 -13.80
CA GLU A 108 1.15 -7.67 -14.85
C GLU A 108 -0.20 -8.38 -14.92
N ALA A 109 -0.66 -8.66 -16.14
CA ALA A 109 -1.95 -9.31 -16.34
C ALA A 109 -1.96 -10.71 -15.73
N LYS A 110 -3.11 -11.10 -15.17
CA LYS A 110 -3.33 -12.47 -14.70
C LYS A 110 -3.25 -13.44 -15.87
N GLU A 111 -2.60 -14.58 -15.66
CA GLU A 111 -2.58 -15.62 -16.65
C GLU A 111 -3.96 -16.26 -16.74
N ARG A 112 -4.37 -16.55 -17.96
CA ARG A 112 -5.61 -17.30 -18.22
C ARG A 112 -5.26 -18.71 -18.64
N ASN A 113 -5.81 -19.64 -17.92
CA ASN A 113 -5.70 -21.05 -18.26
C ASN A 113 -7.04 -21.56 -18.78
#